data_edf53113d68eb1f3b09bb5dfe00385b2
#
_entry.id   edf53113d68eb1f3b09bb5dfe00385b2
#
_cell.length_a   1.000
_cell.length_b   1.000
_cell.length_c   1.000
_cell.angle_alpha   90.00
_cell.angle_beta   90.00
_cell.angle_gamma   90.00
#
_symmetry.space_group_name_H-M   'P 1'
#
loop_
_entity.id
_entity.type
_entity.pdbx_description
1 polymer ?
#
loop_
_entity_poly.entity_id
_entity_poly.type
_entity_poly.pdbx_seq_one_letter_code
_entity_poly.pdbx_strand_id
1 'polypeptide(L)'
;MFVDQDFVVGYRHIDHEYRLTNRAILGYFEDAAGIHTTRAGYGVQQVSQTHMGWFLIWVRLKVIKRPVYGERIKAVTWATGMNRLFAFRNYEAINEAGETVAISASRWVPVDVRTGTIIRLTDEICQKFGPEDKHNFDDEATAGKLREPSGYSIAREQVITTSMIDFHNHVHNTYYLDFVSEILPEDKRGMEMNEVEIYYKNQILHGETVKVLYGEENGSHFVAIKTRDEKELHALIKFELTPA
;
A
#
# COMPACT_ATOMS: atom_id res chain seq x y z
N MET A 1 -11.95 -12.05 -12.00
CA MET A 1 -12.08 -10.99 -13.05
C MET A 1 -10.86 -10.09 -12.98
N PHE A 2 -10.11 -9.98 -14.09
CA PHE A 2 -9.00 -9.03 -14.22
C PHE A 2 -9.52 -7.66 -14.63
N VAL A 3 -8.92 -6.61 -14.08
CA VAL A 3 -9.18 -5.21 -14.45
C VAL A 3 -7.84 -4.54 -14.66
N ASP A 4 -7.72 -3.75 -15.71
CA ASP A 4 -6.51 -3.04 -16.07
C ASP A 4 -6.75 -1.55 -16.33
N GLN A 5 -5.68 -0.77 -16.18
CA GLN A 5 -5.62 0.65 -16.52
C GLN A 5 -4.22 1.01 -17.00
N ASP A 6 -4.17 1.79 -18.07
CA ASP A 6 -2.92 2.31 -18.62
C ASP A 6 -2.53 3.64 -17.95
N PHE A 7 -1.24 3.79 -17.67
CA PHE A 7 -0.62 4.99 -17.13
C PHE A 7 0.60 5.39 -17.95
N VAL A 8 0.93 6.66 -17.94
CA VAL A 8 2.21 7.17 -18.41
C VAL A 8 3.00 7.68 -17.21
N VAL A 9 4.24 7.25 -17.07
CA VAL A 9 5.12 7.70 -15.98
C VAL A 9 5.42 9.18 -16.16
N GLY A 10 4.80 10.02 -15.34
CA GLY A 10 4.87 11.48 -15.39
C GLY A 10 5.77 12.08 -14.30
N TYR A 11 6.02 13.39 -14.38
CA TYR A 11 6.88 14.15 -13.44
C TYR A 11 6.55 13.97 -11.95
N ARG A 12 5.30 13.76 -11.61
CA ARG A 12 4.87 13.61 -10.20
C ARG A 12 5.14 12.22 -9.63
N HIS A 13 5.54 11.29 -10.49
CA HIS A 13 5.65 9.87 -10.20
C HIS A 13 7.10 9.40 -10.09
N ILE A 14 8.06 10.28 -10.37
CA ILE A 14 9.47 9.94 -10.48
C ILE A 14 10.31 10.56 -9.36
N ASP A 15 11.43 9.91 -9.08
CA ASP A 15 12.50 10.42 -8.22
C ASP A 15 13.47 11.33 -9.00
N HIS A 16 14.56 11.76 -8.36
CA HIS A 16 15.59 12.62 -8.93
C HIS A 16 16.43 11.92 -10.03
N GLU A 17 16.32 10.61 -10.15
CA GLU A 17 16.96 9.81 -11.22
C GLU A 17 15.96 9.44 -12.33
N TYR A 18 14.82 10.13 -12.38
CA TYR A 18 13.74 9.94 -13.36
C TYR A 18 13.05 8.57 -13.29
N ARG A 19 13.19 7.82 -12.18
CA ARG A 19 12.64 6.48 -11.98
C ARG A 19 11.31 6.54 -11.24
N LEU A 20 10.39 5.66 -11.61
CA LEU A 20 9.07 5.54 -10.97
C LEU A 20 9.21 5.15 -9.49
N THR A 21 8.62 5.95 -8.59
CA THR A 21 8.68 5.72 -7.14
C THR A 21 7.74 4.59 -6.70
N ASN A 22 8.06 3.92 -5.59
CA ASN A 22 7.17 2.90 -4.99
C ASN A 22 5.80 3.49 -4.63
N ARG A 23 5.77 4.74 -4.16
CA ARG A 23 4.54 5.48 -3.89
C ARG A 23 3.65 5.57 -5.12
N ALA A 24 4.21 5.91 -6.27
CA ALA A 24 3.46 6.03 -7.52
C ALA A 24 3.00 4.67 -8.04
N ILE A 25 3.82 3.60 -7.91
CA ILE A 25 3.42 2.22 -8.27
C ILE A 25 2.20 1.80 -7.46
N LEU A 26 2.24 1.99 -6.13
CA LEU A 26 1.09 1.68 -5.26
C LEU A 26 -0.13 2.53 -5.60
N GLY A 27 0.04 3.81 -5.99
CA GLY A 27 -1.04 4.66 -6.46
C GLY A 27 -1.70 4.13 -7.74
N TYR A 28 -0.92 3.68 -8.73
CA TYR A 28 -1.45 3.04 -9.94
C TYR A 28 -2.26 1.78 -9.63
N PHE A 29 -1.78 0.97 -8.68
CA PHE A 29 -2.48 -0.23 -8.23
C PHE A 29 -3.78 0.11 -7.49
N GLU A 30 -3.78 1.16 -6.68
CA GLU A 30 -4.96 1.65 -5.97
C GLU A 30 -6.03 2.16 -6.94
N ASP A 31 -5.65 2.93 -7.97
CA ASP A 31 -6.56 3.39 -9.02
C ASP A 31 -7.20 2.22 -9.78
N ALA A 32 -6.40 1.24 -10.19
CA ALA A 32 -6.93 0.03 -10.85
C ALA A 32 -7.87 -0.76 -9.93
N ALA A 33 -7.55 -0.87 -8.62
CA ALA A 33 -8.42 -1.49 -7.63
C ALA A 33 -9.73 -0.72 -7.45
N GLY A 34 -9.69 0.62 -7.48
CA GLY A 34 -10.87 1.49 -7.42
C GLY A 34 -11.83 1.24 -8.59
N ILE A 35 -11.29 1.07 -9.82
CA ILE A 35 -12.08 0.70 -11.01
C ILE A 35 -12.74 -0.66 -10.81
N HIS A 36 -11.98 -1.67 -10.35
CA HIS A 36 -12.53 -3.01 -10.10
C HIS A 36 -13.65 -2.97 -9.06
N THR A 37 -13.42 -2.26 -7.95
CA THR A 37 -14.39 -2.13 -6.85
C THR A 37 -15.66 -1.42 -7.33
N THR A 38 -15.53 -0.41 -8.18
CA THR A 38 -16.66 0.28 -8.81
C THR A 38 -17.46 -0.64 -9.73
N ARG A 39 -16.79 -1.46 -10.56
CA ARG A 39 -17.45 -2.46 -11.43
C ARG A 39 -18.19 -3.52 -10.62
N ALA A 40 -17.67 -3.89 -9.45
CA ALA A 40 -18.33 -4.81 -8.53
C ALA A 40 -19.51 -4.18 -7.76
N GLY A 41 -19.73 -2.85 -7.87
CA GLY A 41 -20.81 -2.13 -7.20
C GLY A 41 -20.50 -1.66 -5.78
N TYR A 42 -19.21 -1.62 -5.39
CA TYR A 42 -18.74 -1.24 -4.05
C TYR A 42 -17.64 -0.16 -4.08
N GLY A 43 -17.55 0.62 -5.16
CA GLY A 43 -16.61 1.73 -5.26
C GLY A 43 -17.05 2.96 -4.48
N VAL A 44 -16.22 4.01 -4.51
CA VAL A 44 -16.44 5.27 -3.77
C VAL A 44 -17.82 5.88 -4.09
N GLN A 45 -18.27 5.81 -5.33
CA GLN A 45 -19.58 6.35 -5.76
C GLN A 45 -20.77 5.61 -5.16
N GLN A 46 -20.59 4.34 -4.75
CA GLN A 46 -21.63 3.51 -4.16
C GLN A 46 -21.65 3.55 -2.61
N VAL A 47 -20.66 4.22 -1.98
CA VAL A 47 -20.57 4.28 -0.50
C VAL A 47 -21.83 4.86 0.14
N SER A 48 -22.45 5.87 -0.47
CA SER A 48 -23.72 6.45 0.04
C SER A 48 -24.87 5.45 0.10
N GLN A 49 -24.83 4.39 -0.73
CA GLN A 49 -25.87 3.35 -0.82
C GLN A 49 -25.50 2.11 -0.03
N THR A 50 -24.24 1.67 -0.15
CA THR A 50 -23.75 0.44 0.48
C THR A 50 -23.26 0.64 1.91
N HIS A 51 -22.90 1.88 2.25
CA HIS A 51 -22.22 2.29 3.49
C HIS A 51 -20.90 1.56 3.72
N MET A 52 -20.35 0.87 2.71
CA MET A 52 -19.15 0.08 2.79
C MET A 52 -17.95 0.88 2.27
N GLY A 53 -16.94 1.06 3.14
CA GLY A 53 -15.60 1.51 2.77
C GLY A 53 -14.60 0.36 2.84
N TRP A 54 -13.57 0.41 2.00
CA TRP A 54 -12.50 -0.57 1.98
C TRP A 54 -11.24 0.01 2.62
N PHE A 55 -10.74 -0.64 3.66
CA PHE A 55 -9.56 -0.21 4.40
C PHE A 55 -8.41 -1.18 4.17
N LEU A 56 -7.29 -0.66 3.68
CA LEU A 56 -6.07 -1.41 3.49
C LEU A 56 -5.43 -1.69 4.85
N ILE A 57 -5.15 -2.96 5.13
CA ILE A 57 -4.48 -3.37 6.38
C ILE A 57 -3.10 -3.97 6.14
N TRP A 58 -2.80 -4.37 4.91
CA TRP A 58 -1.50 -4.90 4.54
C TRP A 58 -1.28 -4.77 3.03
N VAL A 59 -0.05 -4.48 2.64
CA VAL A 59 0.41 -4.51 1.25
C VAL A 59 1.87 -4.96 1.20
N ARG A 60 2.21 -5.76 0.18
CA ARG A 60 3.58 -6.10 -0.20
C ARG A 60 3.78 -5.73 -1.65
N LEU A 61 4.86 -5.00 -1.92
CA LEU A 61 5.29 -4.59 -3.26
C LEU A 61 6.67 -5.18 -3.53
N LYS A 62 6.86 -5.72 -4.74
CA LYS A 62 8.17 -6.09 -5.29
C LYS A 62 8.34 -5.46 -6.66
N VAL A 63 9.37 -4.64 -6.79
CA VAL A 63 9.80 -4.04 -8.07
C VAL A 63 10.83 -4.94 -8.69
N ILE A 64 10.59 -5.39 -9.92
CA ILE A 64 11.46 -6.29 -10.70
C ILE A 64 12.38 -5.47 -11.60
N LYS A 65 11.80 -4.48 -12.25
CA LYS A 65 12.50 -3.52 -13.11
C LYS A 65 11.83 -2.17 -12.93
N ARG A 66 12.61 -1.16 -12.60
CA ARG A 66 12.03 0.15 -12.29
C ARG A 66 11.75 0.94 -13.57
N PRO A 67 10.48 1.27 -13.86
CA PRO A 67 10.13 2.09 -15.01
C PRO A 67 10.68 3.51 -14.87
N VAL A 68 10.93 4.17 -16.01
CA VAL A 68 11.45 5.54 -16.07
C VAL A 68 10.44 6.52 -16.68
N TYR A 69 10.72 7.80 -16.56
CA TYR A 69 9.89 8.86 -17.12
C TYR A 69 9.53 8.61 -18.59
N GLY A 70 8.25 8.79 -18.91
CA GLY A 70 7.70 8.66 -20.26
C GLY A 70 7.28 7.24 -20.65
N GLU A 71 7.69 6.20 -19.90
CA GLU A 71 7.24 4.83 -20.18
C GLU A 71 5.74 4.67 -19.94
N ARG A 72 5.12 3.77 -20.69
CA ARG A 72 3.73 3.35 -20.49
C ARG A 72 3.71 2.08 -19.66
N ILE A 73 2.85 2.10 -18.66
CA ILE A 73 2.67 0.99 -17.71
C ILE A 73 1.19 0.64 -17.66
N LYS A 74 0.89 -0.64 -17.83
CA LYS A 74 -0.43 -1.19 -17.58
C LYS A 74 -0.47 -1.77 -16.17
N ALA A 75 -1.26 -1.18 -15.28
CA ALA A 75 -1.56 -1.75 -13.98
C ALA A 75 -2.73 -2.72 -14.12
N VAL A 76 -2.51 -3.98 -13.76
CA VAL A 76 -3.52 -5.05 -13.77
C VAL A 76 -3.81 -5.47 -12.34
N THR A 77 -5.09 -5.68 -12.00
CA THR A 77 -5.49 -6.14 -10.67
C THR A 77 -6.62 -7.16 -10.73
N TRP A 78 -6.66 -8.04 -9.73
CA TRP A 78 -7.73 -9.01 -9.52
C TRP A 78 -7.87 -9.36 -8.04
N ALA A 79 -9.07 -9.75 -7.61
CA ALA A 79 -9.27 -10.37 -6.31
C ALA A 79 -8.80 -11.82 -6.39
N THR A 80 -8.06 -12.32 -5.39
CA THR A 80 -7.61 -13.72 -5.32
C THR A 80 -8.49 -14.56 -4.42
N GLY A 81 -9.19 -13.94 -3.49
CA GLY A 81 -10.14 -14.62 -2.61
C GLY A 81 -10.68 -13.65 -1.58
N MET A 82 -11.71 -14.12 -0.90
CA MET A 82 -12.29 -13.40 0.23
C MET A 82 -12.69 -14.43 1.28
N ASN A 83 -12.41 -14.11 2.53
CA ASN A 83 -13.03 -14.81 3.66
C ASN A 83 -14.06 -13.89 4.32
N ARG A 84 -14.65 -14.30 5.43
CA ARG A 84 -15.70 -13.53 6.08
C ARG A 84 -15.31 -12.12 6.53
N LEU A 85 -14.01 -11.83 6.68
CA LEU A 85 -13.50 -10.59 7.24
C LEU A 85 -12.54 -9.85 6.29
N PHE A 86 -11.86 -10.57 5.39
CA PHE A 86 -10.78 -10.03 4.58
C PHE A 86 -11.01 -10.30 3.10
N ALA A 87 -10.66 -9.32 2.27
CA ALA A 87 -10.51 -9.46 0.83
C ALA A 87 -9.01 -9.41 0.48
N PHE A 88 -8.58 -10.33 -0.39
CA PHE A 88 -7.22 -10.44 -0.88
C PHE A 88 -7.20 -10.01 -2.35
N ARG A 89 -6.15 -9.30 -2.72
CA ARG A 89 -6.02 -8.73 -4.06
C ARG A 89 -4.57 -8.75 -4.50
N ASN A 90 -4.35 -9.06 -5.78
CA ASN A 90 -3.06 -9.03 -6.42
C ASN A 90 -3.00 -8.01 -7.54
N TYR A 91 -1.76 -7.60 -7.90
CA TYR A 91 -1.50 -6.58 -8.90
C TYR A 91 -0.24 -6.92 -9.70
N GLU A 92 -0.24 -6.52 -10.96
CA GLU A 92 0.94 -6.53 -11.83
C GLU A 92 1.07 -5.18 -12.53
N ALA A 93 2.27 -4.67 -12.63
CA ALA A 93 2.62 -3.58 -13.55
C ALA A 93 3.35 -4.18 -14.75
N ILE A 94 2.86 -3.91 -15.94
CA ILE A 94 3.36 -4.48 -17.20
C ILE A 94 3.79 -3.34 -18.10
N ASN A 95 5.01 -3.40 -18.66
CA ASN A 95 5.51 -2.41 -19.59
C ASN A 95 5.00 -2.64 -21.04
N GLU A 96 5.37 -1.75 -21.98
CA GLU A 96 4.96 -1.86 -23.39
C GLU A 96 5.52 -3.12 -24.10
N ALA A 97 6.62 -3.70 -23.59
CA ALA A 97 7.17 -4.95 -24.09
C ALA A 97 6.41 -6.20 -23.61
N GLY A 98 5.40 -6.03 -22.74
CA GLY A 98 4.66 -7.11 -22.12
C GLY A 98 5.38 -7.77 -20.94
N GLU A 99 6.44 -7.15 -20.42
CA GLU A 99 7.20 -7.65 -19.27
C GLU A 99 6.56 -7.16 -17.96
N THR A 100 6.41 -8.04 -16.98
CA THR A 100 6.03 -7.67 -15.62
C THR A 100 7.19 -6.95 -14.94
N VAL A 101 6.99 -5.68 -14.59
CA VAL A 101 8.01 -4.81 -13.99
C VAL A 101 7.83 -4.61 -12.49
N ALA A 102 6.64 -4.83 -11.97
CA ALA A 102 6.38 -4.88 -10.52
C ALA A 102 5.18 -5.80 -10.23
N ILE A 103 5.18 -6.39 -9.04
CA ILE A 103 4.07 -7.19 -8.52
C ILE A 103 3.70 -6.73 -7.11
N SER A 104 2.44 -6.89 -6.73
CA SER A 104 2.00 -6.57 -5.38
C SER A 104 0.87 -7.51 -4.95
N ALA A 105 0.72 -7.66 -3.64
CA ALA A 105 -0.44 -8.27 -3.00
C ALA A 105 -0.92 -7.39 -1.85
N SER A 106 -2.22 -7.42 -1.58
CA SER A 106 -2.82 -6.61 -0.51
C SER A 106 -3.96 -7.32 0.19
N ARG A 107 -4.22 -6.88 1.42
CA ARG A 107 -5.35 -7.33 2.24
C ARG A 107 -6.17 -6.15 2.69
N TRP A 108 -7.48 -6.27 2.51
CA TRP A 108 -8.46 -5.23 2.79
C TRP A 108 -9.52 -5.71 3.76
N VAL A 109 -10.06 -4.77 4.55
CA VAL A 109 -11.19 -4.99 5.46
C VAL A 109 -12.34 -4.09 5.01
N PRO A 110 -13.55 -4.63 4.80
CA PRO A 110 -14.73 -3.80 4.57
C PRO A 110 -15.26 -3.27 5.91
N VAL A 111 -15.55 -1.98 5.96
CA VAL A 111 -16.03 -1.29 7.17
C VAL A 111 -17.28 -0.48 6.85
N ASP A 112 -18.27 -0.50 7.72
CA ASP A 112 -19.40 0.44 7.66
C ASP A 112 -18.89 1.83 8.06
N VAL A 113 -18.86 2.75 7.09
CA VAL A 113 -18.29 4.09 7.28
C VAL A 113 -19.08 4.97 8.27
N ARG A 114 -20.31 4.58 8.65
CA ARG A 114 -21.13 5.30 9.63
C ARG A 114 -20.81 4.90 11.06
N THR A 115 -20.45 3.63 11.26
CA THR A 115 -20.27 3.04 12.60
C THR A 115 -18.83 2.66 12.91
N GLY A 116 -17.95 2.59 11.89
CA GLY A 116 -16.59 2.09 12.02
C GLY A 116 -16.47 0.58 12.25
N THR A 117 -17.59 -0.17 12.11
CA THR A 117 -17.60 -1.62 12.37
C THR A 117 -17.27 -2.42 11.11
N ILE A 118 -16.58 -3.55 11.29
CA ILE A 118 -16.26 -4.46 10.17
C ILE A 118 -17.54 -5.07 9.63
N ILE A 119 -17.73 -5.00 8.31
CA ILE A 119 -18.81 -5.65 7.59
C ILE A 119 -18.38 -7.09 7.28
N ARG A 120 -19.27 -8.04 7.51
CA ARG A 120 -19.03 -9.43 7.12
C ARG A 120 -19.26 -9.61 5.63
N LEU A 121 -18.26 -10.09 4.91
CA LEU A 121 -18.35 -10.43 3.50
C LEU A 121 -19.25 -11.66 3.31
N THR A 122 -20.20 -11.55 2.38
CA THR A 122 -21.09 -12.64 1.95
C THR A 122 -20.59 -13.24 0.64
N ASP A 123 -21.04 -14.46 0.34
CA ASP A 123 -20.71 -15.11 -0.93
C ASP A 123 -21.19 -14.29 -2.13
N GLU A 124 -22.34 -13.59 -2.01
CA GLU A 124 -22.84 -12.69 -3.05
C GLU A 124 -21.85 -11.55 -3.33
N ILE A 125 -21.32 -10.89 -2.28
CA ILE A 125 -20.31 -9.84 -2.42
C ILE A 125 -19.07 -10.42 -3.09
N CYS A 126 -18.58 -11.57 -2.62
CA CYS A 126 -17.38 -12.21 -3.16
C CYS A 126 -17.52 -12.52 -4.65
N GLN A 127 -18.67 -13.06 -5.09
CA GLN A 127 -18.94 -13.39 -6.48
C GLN A 127 -18.89 -12.17 -7.42
N LYS A 128 -19.35 -10.98 -6.95
CA LYS A 128 -19.31 -9.75 -7.74
C LYS A 128 -17.89 -9.30 -8.09
N PHE A 129 -16.88 -9.66 -7.29
CA PHE A 129 -15.49 -9.39 -7.58
C PHE A 129 -14.83 -10.42 -8.53
N GLY A 130 -15.49 -11.53 -8.81
CA GLY A 130 -15.00 -12.57 -9.72
C GLY A 130 -13.57 -13.00 -9.38
N PRO A 131 -13.34 -13.64 -8.21
CA PRO A 131 -12.00 -13.98 -7.76
C PRO A 131 -11.29 -14.93 -8.73
N GLU A 132 -9.96 -14.79 -8.83
CA GLU A 132 -9.08 -15.57 -9.71
C GLU A 132 -8.07 -16.34 -8.86
N ASP A 133 -7.74 -17.55 -9.28
CA ASP A 133 -6.75 -18.41 -8.62
C ASP A 133 -5.34 -18.14 -9.20
N LYS A 134 -4.89 -16.86 -9.04
CA LYS A 134 -3.55 -16.42 -9.42
C LYS A 134 -2.96 -15.60 -8.30
N HIS A 135 -1.82 -16.02 -7.75
CA HIS A 135 -1.15 -15.40 -6.61
C HIS A 135 0.26 -14.95 -7.01
N ASN A 136 0.65 -13.76 -6.58
CA ASN A 136 2.00 -13.21 -6.81
C ASN A 136 3.02 -13.67 -5.77
N PHE A 137 2.55 -14.09 -4.58
CA PHE A 137 3.39 -14.54 -3.47
C PHE A 137 2.79 -15.80 -2.84
N ASP A 138 3.65 -16.78 -2.54
CA ASP A 138 3.23 -18.06 -1.96
C ASP A 138 2.77 -17.95 -0.49
N ASP A 139 3.20 -16.89 0.22
CA ASP A 139 2.97 -16.68 1.64
C ASP A 139 1.88 -15.65 1.98
N GLU A 140 1.04 -15.27 1.02
CA GLU A 140 -0.02 -14.26 1.21
C GLU A 140 -0.96 -14.56 2.38
N ALA A 141 -1.23 -15.84 2.64
CA ALA A 141 -2.10 -16.26 3.73
C ALA A 141 -1.53 -15.93 5.13
N THR A 142 -0.21 -15.84 5.26
CA THR A 142 0.50 -15.51 6.51
C THR A 142 0.93 -14.05 6.57
N ALA A 143 0.77 -13.32 5.49
CA ALA A 143 1.15 -11.94 5.34
C ALA A 143 0.52 -11.02 6.41
N GLY A 144 1.21 -9.95 6.76
CA GLY A 144 0.75 -8.98 7.76
C GLY A 144 1.07 -9.36 9.21
N LYS A 145 1.88 -10.40 9.44
CA LYS A 145 2.42 -10.76 10.77
C LYS A 145 3.79 -10.12 11.03
N LEU A 146 3.99 -8.89 10.57
CA LEU A 146 5.22 -8.15 10.85
C LEU A 146 5.38 -7.96 12.36
N ARG A 147 6.63 -8.10 12.82
CA ARG A 147 7.02 -7.79 14.20
C ARG A 147 8.00 -6.64 14.19
N GLU A 148 7.88 -5.77 15.17
CA GLU A 148 8.84 -4.69 15.38
C GLU A 148 10.25 -5.29 15.62
N PRO A 149 11.30 -4.60 15.14
CA PRO A 149 12.68 -4.99 15.47
C PRO A 149 12.96 -4.82 16.96
N SER A 150 14.05 -5.39 17.43
CA SER A 150 14.48 -5.31 18.84
C SER A 150 14.79 -3.88 19.32
N GLY A 151 15.00 -2.94 18.41
CA GLY A 151 15.24 -1.54 18.72
C GLY A 151 15.23 -0.62 17.49
N TYR A 152 15.17 0.67 17.76
CA TYR A 152 15.23 1.73 16.76
C TYR A 152 16.44 2.63 17.01
N SER A 153 17.15 2.99 15.94
CA SER A 153 18.37 3.81 16.00
C SER A 153 18.12 5.29 15.71
N ILE A 154 17.03 5.62 15.01
CA ILE A 154 16.64 6.99 14.65
C ILE A 154 15.17 7.20 14.99
N ALA A 155 14.85 8.37 15.52
CA ALA A 155 13.49 8.82 15.80
C ALA A 155 13.29 10.25 15.31
N ARG A 156 12.12 10.51 14.68
CA ARG A 156 11.73 11.83 14.20
C ARG A 156 10.25 12.08 14.51
N GLU A 157 9.90 13.29 14.94
CA GLU A 157 8.50 13.70 15.01
C GLU A 157 8.03 14.22 13.65
N GLN A 158 6.81 13.87 13.26
CA GLN A 158 6.15 14.32 12.05
C GLN A 158 4.76 14.84 12.38
N VAL A 159 4.50 16.10 12.01
CA VAL A 159 3.16 16.70 12.08
C VAL A 159 2.40 16.33 10.80
N ILE A 160 1.18 15.84 10.95
CA ILE A 160 0.32 15.43 9.83
C ILE A 160 -0.39 16.68 9.27
N THR A 161 -0.12 16.96 8.00
CA THR A 161 -0.66 18.14 7.29
C THR A 161 -1.80 17.77 6.36
N THR A 162 -2.58 18.76 5.95
CA THR A 162 -3.73 18.58 5.04
C THR A 162 -3.36 17.87 3.73
N SER A 163 -2.16 18.10 3.19
CA SER A 163 -1.72 17.48 1.93
C SER A 163 -1.50 15.97 2.01
N MET A 164 -1.44 15.41 3.22
CA MET A 164 -1.26 13.98 3.47
C MET A 164 -2.59 13.24 3.60
N ILE A 165 -3.71 13.98 3.68
CA ILE A 165 -5.03 13.43 4.03
C ILE A 165 -5.81 13.08 2.75
N ASP A 166 -6.42 11.90 2.76
CA ASP A 166 -7.30 11.42 1.70
C ASP A 166 -8.79 11.82 1.93
N PHE A 167 -9.67 11.34 1.06
CA PHE A 167 -11.10 11.59 1.14
C PHE A 167 -11.81 10.90 2.33
N HIS A 168 -11.15 9.99 3.03
CA HIS A 168 -11.61 9.39 4.28
C HIS A 168 -11.18 10.17 5.53
N ASN A 169 -10.50 11.33 5.37
CA ASN A 169 -9.91 12.11 6.44
C ASN A 169 -8.77 11.41 7.21
N HIS A 170 -8.09 10.46 6.60
CA HIS A 170 -6.93 9.78 7.14
C HIS A 170 -5.69 10.03 6.29
N VAL A 171 -4.50 9.83 6.86
CA VAL A 171 -3.27 9.80 6.06
C VAL A 171 -3.41 8.76 4.98
N HIS A 172 -3.28 9.19 3.72
CA HIS A 172 -3.38 8.32 2.55
C HIS A 172 -2.31 7.22 2.60
N ASN A 173 -2.70 5.98 2.30
CA ASN A 173 -1.87 4.79 2.45
C ASN A 173 -0.48 4.91 1.82
N THR A 174 -0.37 5.56 0.67
CA THR A 174 0.89 5.71 -0.05
C THR A 174 1.87 6.70 0.60
N TYR A 175 1.39 7.64 1.44
CA TYR A 175 2.25 8.61 2.14
C TYR A 175 3.16 7.99 3.20
N TYR A 176 2.85 6.78 3.65
CA TYR A 176 3.71 6.08 4.60
C TYR A 176 5.11 5.78 4.02
N LEU A 177 5.23 5.68 2.69
CA LEU A 177 6.52 5.56 2.01
C LEU A 177 7.33 6.87 1.99
N ASP A 178 6.67 8.02 2.03
CA ASP A 178 7.37 9.31 2.16
C ASP A 178 8.01 9.41 3.56
N PHE A 179 7.32 8.97 4.61
CA PHE A 179 7.90 8.91 5.96
C PHE A 179 9.15 8.03 6.01
N VAL A 180 9.16 6.90 5.27
CA VAL A 180 10.35 6.06 5.14
C VAL A 180 11.48 6.84 4.49
N SER A 181 11.23 7.47 3.34
CA SER A 181 12.23 8.21 2.58
C SER A 181 12.86 9.34 3.39
N GLU A 182 12.08 10.01 4.24
CA GLU A 182 12.55 11.13 5.06
C GLU A 182 13.37 10.73 6.28
N ILE A 183 13.17 9.51 6.82
CA ILE A 183 13.89 9.06 8.02
C ILE A 183 15.14 8.25 7.69
N LEU A 184 15.31 7.82 6.44
CA LEU A 184 16.48 7.03 6.04
C LEU A 184 17.80 7.73 6.39
N PRO A 185 18.77 7.00 6.96
CA PRO A 185 20.15 7.48 7.13
C PRO A 185 20.73 8.00 5.82
N GLU A 186 21.66 8.95 5.90
CA GLU A 186 22.24 9.60 4.73
C GLU A 186 22.97 8.61 3.81
N ASP A 187 23.68 7.64 4.38
CA ASP A 187 24.37 6.57 3.66
C ASP A 187 23.45 5.59 2.93
N LYS A 188 22.14 5.62 3.22
CA LYS A 188 21.11 4.78 2.61
C LYS A 188 20.21 5.54 1.63
N ARG A 189 20.33 6.87 1.60
CA ARG A 189 19.60 7.69 0.62
C ARG A 189 20.14 7.41 -0.78
N GLY A 190 19.25 7.18 -1.73
CA GLY A 190 19.63 6.80 -3.10
C GLY A 190 19.74 5.29 -3.34
N MET A 191 19.68 4.46 -2.29
CA MET A 191 19.51 3.02 -2.49
C MET A 191 18.08 2.69 -2.97
N GLU A 192 17.96 1.60 -3.71
CA GLU A 192 16.66 1.15 -4.20
C GLU A 192 15.92 0.30 -3.17
N MET A 193 14.67 0.65 -2.92
CA MET A 193 13.73 -0.15 -2.14
C MET A 193 12.94 -1.03 -3.09
N ASN A 194 13.47 -2.19 -3.47
CA ASN A 194 12.83 -3.06 -4.45
C ASN A 194 11.82 -4.04 -3.84
N GLU A 195 11.86 -4.25 -2.54
CA GLU A 195 10.83 -5.00 -1.82
C GLU A 195 10.42 -4.25 -0.56
N VAL A 196 9.11 -4.05 -0.37
CA VAL A 196 8.54 -3.38 0.79
C VAL A 196 7.24 -4.06 1.21
N GLU A 197 7.07 -4.21 2.52
CA GLU A 197 5.86 -4.72 3.14
C GLU A 197 5.39 -3.74 4.20
N ILE A 198 4.10 -3.35 4.13
CA ILE A 198 3.49 -2.38 5.04
C ILE A 198 2.31 -3.04 5.74
N TYR A 199 2.30 -2.97 7.06
CA TYR A 199 1.18 -3.33 7.91
C TYR A 199 0.57 -2.08 8.50
N TYR A 200 -0.69 -1.79 8.18
CA TYR A 200 -1.46 -0.67 8.71
C TYR A 200 -2.32 -1.17 9.87
N LYS A 201 -2.19 -0.55 11.04
CA LYS A 201 -2.88 -0.98 12.26
C LYS A 201 -3.91 0.03 12.73
N ASN A 202 -3.53 1.29 12.81
CA ASN A 202 -4.40 2.38 13.24
C ASN A 202 -4.30 3.54 12.24
N GLN A 203 -5.41 4.18 11.97
CA GLN A 203 -5.46 5.39 11.14
C GLN A 203 -4.70 6.55 11.82
N ILE A 204 -4.25 7.50 11.02
CA ILE A 204 -3.66 8.75 11.48
C ILE A 204 -4.51 9.90 10.95
N LEU A 205 -4.86 10.86 11.80
CA LEU A 205 -5.73 11.97 11.47
C LEU A 205 -4.96 13.27 11.22
N HIS A 206 -5.60 14.21 10.56
CA HIS A 206 -5.06 15.56 10.37
C HIS A 206 -4.72 16.23 11.70
N GLY A 207 -3.56 16.88 11.77
CA GLY A 207 -3.10 17.64 12.95
C GLY A 207 -2.45 16.79 14.03
N GLU A 208 -2.50 15.48 13.93
CA GLU A 208 -1.75 14.60 14.84
C GLU A 208 -0.24 14.77 14.65
N THR A 209 0.51 14.55 15.73
CA THR A 209 1.96 14.41 15.68
C THR A 209 2.31 12.97 15.96
N VAL A 210 2.99 12.33 15.01
CA VAL A 210 3.44 10.94 15.13
C VAL A 210 4.96 10.90 15.31
N LYS A 211 5.45 9.80 15.87
CA LYS A 211 6.86 9.42 15.82
C LYS A 211 7.11 8.43 14.71
N VAL A 212 8.05 8.77 13.86
CA VAL A 212 8.62 7.87 12.85
C VAL A 212 9.93 7.35 13.40
N LEU A 213 10.06 6.03 13.49
CA LEU A 213 11.19 5.33 14.13
C LEU A 213 11.84 4.41 13.09
N TYR A 214 13.15 4.50 12.92
CA TYR A 214 13.91 3.64 12.01
C TYR A 214 14.81 2.69 12.78
N GLY A 215 14.88 1.43 12.35
CA GLY A 215 15.77 0.41 12.89
C GLY A 215 16.14 -0.64 11.85
N GLU A 216 17.15 -1.41 12.16
CA GLU A 216 17.65 -2.52 11.34
C GLU A 216 17.74 -3.79 12.17
N GLU A 217 17.34 -4.91 11.58
CA GLU A 217 17.47 -6.22 12.20
C GLU A 217 17.64 -7.31 11.13
N ASN A 218 18.66 -8.16 11.27
CA ASN A 218 18.92 -9.29 10.38
C ASN A 218 19.00 -8.93 8.88
N GLY A 219 19.56 -7.76 8.55
CA GLY A 219 19.70 -7.28 7.18
C GLY A 219 18.42 -6.65 6.58
N SER A 220 17.32 -6.66 7.29
CA SER A 220 16.10 -5.96 6.91
C SER A 220 16.02 -4.60 7.61
N HIS A 221 15.37 -3.64 6.96
CA HIS A 221 15.12 -2.30 7.48
C HIS A 221 13.67 -2.20 7.95
N PHE A 222 13.45 -1.44 9.01
CA PHE A 222 12.13 -1.24 9.60
C PHE A 222 11.86 0.23 9.86
N VAL A 223 10.64 0.67 9.52
CA VAL A 223 10.10 1.95 9.97
C VAL A 223 8.80 1.70 10.70
N ALA A 224 8.72 2.11 11.96
CA ALA A 224 7.49 2.13 12.72
C ALA A 224 6.95 3.56 12.80
N ILE A 225 5.66 3.72 12.59
CA ILE A 225 4.96 4.97 12.81
C ILE A 225 4.07 4.77 14.01
N LYS A 226 4.32 5.55 15.08
CA LYS A 226 3.65 5.43 16.37
C LYS A 226 3.02 6.74 16.81
N THR A 227 2.12 6.66 17.78
CA THR A 227 1.69 7.85 18.52
C THR A 227 2.90 8.58 19.10
N ARG A 228 2.78 9.88 19.34
CA ARG A 228 3.87 10.73 19.86
C ARG A 228 4.49 10.16 21.15
N ASP A 229 3.70 9.52 22.00
CA ASP A 229 4.14 8.86 23.25
C ASP A 229 4.61 7.41 23.06
N GLU A 230 4.67 6.93 21.80
CA GLU A 230 5.11 5.60 21.35
C GLU A 230 4.29 4.41 21.85
N LYS A 231 3.12 4.65 22.48
CA LYS A 231 2.32 3.55 23.04
C LYS A 231 1.56 2.76 21.99
N GLU A 232 1.10 3.43 20.92
CA GLU A 232 0.31 2.77 19.88
C GLU A 232 1.02 2.81 18.54
N LEU A 233 0.98 1.69 17.84
CA LEU A 233 1.49 1.55 16.49
C LEU A 233 0.41 1.95 15.49
N HIS A 234 0.72 2.86 14.57
CA HIS A 234 -0.11 3.17 13.40
C HIS A 234 0.23 2.29 12.22
N ALA A 235 1.52 2.14 11.92
CA ALA A 235 1.98 1.25 10.87
C ALA A 235 3.39 0.73 11.14
N LEU A 236 3.67 -0.45 10.59
CA LEU A 236 5.01 -1.03 10.55
C LEU A 236 5.36 -1.33 9.10
N ILE A 237 6.52 -0.85 8.67
CA ILE A 237 7.05 -1.02 7.32
C ILE A 237 8.35 -1.80 7.42
N LYS A 238 8.43 -2.90 6.67
CA LYS A 238 9.65 -3.69 6.49
C LYS A 238 10.08 -3.57 5.04
N PHE A 239 11.37 -3.38 4.78
CA PHE A 239 11.89 -3.25 3.42
C PHE A 239 13.33 -3.70 3.32
N GLU A 240 13.77 -3.94 2.09
CA GLU A 240 15.13 -4.24 1.72
C GLU A 240 15.69 -3.13 0.84
N LEU A 241 16.95 -2.77 1.08
CA LEU A 241 17.68 -1.79 0.27
C LEU A 241 18.76 -2.49 -0.54
N THR A 242 18.84 -2.14 -1.83
CA THR A 242 19.89 -2.59 -2.74
C THR A 242 20.59 -1.38 -3.34
N PRO A 243 21.89 -1.47 -3.68
CA PRO A 243 22.56 -0.44 -4.47
C PRO A 243 21.79 -0.16 -5.76
N ALA A 244 21.71 1.12 -6.15
CA ALA A 244 21.06 1.56 -7.38
C ALA A 244 21.87 1.19 -8.63
#